data_eeedfa125e84499544f4cba9ba71d2f6
#
_entry.id   eeedfa125e84499544f4cba9ba71d2f6
#
_cell.length_a   1.000
_cell.length_b   1.000
_cell.length_c   1.000
_cell.angle_alpha   90.00
_cell.angle_beta   90.00
_cell.angle_gamma   90.00
#
_symmetry.space_group_name_H-M   'P 1'
#
loop_
_entity.id
_entity.type
_entity.pdbx_description
1 polymer ?
#
loop_
_entity_poly.entity_id
_entity_poly.type
_entity_poly.pdbx_seq_one_letter_code
_entity_poly.pdbx_strand_id
1 'polypeptide(L)'
;VPEYYPMGGASYGTEFTHEEINEALTLEDPFSLVPSKDTDGHGTFLAGLAAGTAFPLQNFTGAAPMADLAIVKLKPAKKYLRDYYLISEDTPAFQENDIMMGIKYLRVIADRFRRPLVTLLGLGTNYGSHTGTSPLSQVTQNYGGFFGIATVIAAGNETGLAHHYAGRFSADTSFEDVELRVGEEEGKRGFILELWSSAADLYTVGFVSPGGERISRIPILSNNETRIPFLLESTVIT
;
A
#
# COMPACT_ATOMS: atom_id res chain seq x y z
N VAL A 1 -15.19 -2.49 -26.31
CA VAL A 1 -14.81 -2.96 -24.98
C VAL A 1 -16.07 -3.51 -24.35
N PRO A 2 -16.17 -4.80 -24.02
CA PRO A 2 -17.34 -5.32 -23.35
C PRO A 2 -17.50 -4.59 -22.00
N GLU A 3 -18.67 -4.05 -21.74
CA GLU A 3 -19.05 -3.51 -20.44
C GLU A 3 -19.33 -4.67 -19.46
N TYR A 4 -18.30 -5.37 -19.03
CA TYR A 4 -18.42 -6.33 -17.96
C TYR A 4 -18.28 -5.60 -16.62
N TYR A 5 -19.38 -5.33 -15.99
CA TYR A 5 -19.39 -4.95 -14.58
C TYR A 5 -19.16 -6.21 -13.74
N PRO A 6 -18.20 -6.19 -12.80
CA PRO A 6 -17.99 -7.35 -11.95
C PRO A 6 -19.24 -7.64 -11.16
N MET A 7 -19.77 -8.86 -11.26
CA MET A 7 -20.89 -9.33 -10.47
C MET A 7 -20.48 -9.39 -9.00
N GLY A 8 -20.81 -8.40 -8.22
CA GLY A 8 -20.42 -8.37 -6.81
C GLY A 8 -20.51 -6.99 -6.17
N GLY A 9 -21.21 -6.05 -6.81
CA GLY A 9 -21.43 -4.70 -6.27
C GLY A 9 -20.18 -3.83 -6.28
N ALA A 10 -19.16 -4.17 -7.09
CA ALA A 10 -18.16 -3.24 -7.51
C ALA A 10 -18.70 -2.39 -8.65
N SER A 11 -18.46 -1.07 -8.60
CA SER A 11 -18.96 -0.11 -9.60
C SER A 11 -18.02 0.05 -10.80
N TYR A 12 -16.91 -0.66 -10.83
CA TYR A 12 -15.88 -0.59 -11.87
C TYR A 12 -14.98 -1.84 -11.87
N GLY A 13 -14.19 -1.99 -12.91
CA GLY A 13 -13.30 -3.12 -13.13
C GLY A 13 -13.85 -4.08 -14.18
N THR A 14 -13.03 -5.02 -14.62
CA THR A 14 -13.40 -6.06 -15.56
C THR A 14 -13.08 -7.40 -14.93
N GLU A 15 -14.02 -8.32 -14.92
CA GLU A 15 -13.83 -9.71 -14.49
C GLU A 15 -13.56 -10.57 -15.73
N PHE A 16 -12.56 -11.42 -15.65
CA PHE A 16 -12.31 -12.51 -16.60
C PHE A 16 -12.49 -13.83 -15.87
N THR A 17 -13.39 -14.65 -16.37
CA THR A 17 -13.72 -15.94 -15.77
C THR A 17 -12.67 -16.99 -16.10
N HIS A 18 -12.74 -18.12 -15.40
CA HIS A 18 -11.90 -19.28 -15.68
C HIS A 18 -12.06 -19.76 -17.15
N GLU A 19 -13.30 -19.76 -17.65
CA GLU A 19 -13.62 -20.16 -19.02
C GLU A 19 -12.98 -19.22 -20.03
N GLU A 20 -13.12 -17.90 -19.85
CA GLU A 20 -12.53 -16.89 -20.73
C GLU A 20 -10.99 -16.94 -20.72
N ILE A 21 -10.38 -17.18 -19.55
CA ILE A 21 -8.93 -17.33 -19.42
C ILE A 21 -8.47 -18.59 -20.18
N ASN A 22 -9.16 -19.72 -20.00
CA ASN A 22 -8.83 -20.95 -20.71
C ASN A 22 -9.01 -20.81 -22.22
N GLU A 23 -10.07 -20.15 -22.67
CA GLU A 23 -10.27 -19.84 -24.08
C GLU A 23 -9.12 -18.97 -24.63
N ALA A 24 -8.76 -17.91 -23.91
CA ALA A 24 -7.66 -17.04 -24.29
C ALA A 24 -6.35 -17.81 -24.46
N LEU A 25 -6.04 -18.76 -23.59
CA LEU A 25 -4.83 -19.56 -23.63
C LEU A 25 -4.77 -20.49 -24.84
N THR A 26 -5.87 -20.72 -25.57
CA THR A 26 -5.88 -21.48 -26.85
C THR A 26 -5.61 -20.61 -28.07
N LEU A 27 -5.65 -19.27 -27.93
CA LEU A 27 -5.45 -18.33 -29.00
C LEU A 27 -3.95 -18.10 -29.30
N GLU A 28 -3.63 -17.72 -30.52
CA GLU A 28 -2.27 -17.29 -30.88
C GLU A 28 -1.83 -16.06 -30.09
N ASP A 29 -2.75 -15.12 -29.87
CA ASP A 29 -2.57 -14.00 -28.96
C ASP A 29 -3.62 -14.04 -27.83
N PRO A 30 -3.28 -14.59 -26.65
CA PRO A 30 -4.18 -14.63 -25.50
C PRO A 30 -4.67 -13.25 -25.03
N PHE A 31 -3.86 -12.21 -25.23
CA PHE A 31 -4.19 -10.85 -24.78
C PHE A 31 -5.25 -10.16 -25.65
N SER A 32 -5.57 -10.72 -26.82
CA SER A 32 -6.70 -10.25 -27.63
C SER A 32 -8.05 -10.46 -26.94
N LEU A 33 -8.19 -11.51 -26.12
CA LEU A 33 -9.40 -11.81 -25.34
C LEU A 33 -9.27 -11.35 -23.90
N VAL A 34 -8.14 -11.64 -23.23
CA VAL A 34 -7.85 -11.25 -21.84
C VAL A 34 -6.68 -10.27 -21.82
N PRO A 35 -6.93 -8.95 -22.00
CA PRO A 35 -5.86 -7.95 -22.12
C PRO A 35 -5.15 -7.63 -20.78
N SER A 36 -5.51 -8.31 -19.70
CA SER A 36 -4.89 -8.14 -18.39
C SER A 36 -3.51 -8.79 -18.36
N LYS A 37 -2.46 -7.99 -18.25
CA LYS A 37 -1.07 -8.43 -18.25
C LYS A 37 -0.33 -7.86 -17.05
N ASP A 38 0.44 -8.70 -16.36
CA ASP A 38 1.42 -8.25 -15.37
C ASP A 38 2.65 -7.73 -16.12
N THR A 39 2.97 -6.43 -15.93
CA THR A 39 4.11 -5.77 -16.58
C THR A 39 5.28 -5.56 -15.61
N ASP A 40 5.07 -5.79 -14.33
CA ASP A 40 6.07 -5.66 -13.26
C ASP A 40 6.65 -7.03 -12.87
N GLY A 41 5.80 -8.04 -12.78
CA GLY A 41 6.17 -9.41 -12.42
C GLY A 41 6.00 -9.73 -10.92
N HIS A 42 5.83 -8.73 -10.06
CA HIS A 42 5.69 -8.92 -8.62
C HIS A 42 4.46 -9.77 -8.26
N GLY A 43 3.30 -9.45 -8.83
CA GLY A 43 2.07 -10.20 -8.62
C GLY A 43 2.16 -11.63 -9.11
N THR A 44 2.76 -11.85 -10.27
CA THR A 44 3.00 -13.18 -10.83
C THR A 44 3.93 -14.01 -9.95
N PHE A 45 4.99 -13.40 -9.43
CA PHE A 45 5.92 -14.04 -8.49
C PHE A 45 5.21 -14.49 -7.21
N LEU A 46 4.41 -13.60 -6.61
CA LEU A 46 3.64 -13.93 -5.39
C LEU A 46 2.61 -15.04 -5.65
N ALA A 47 1.90 -15.01 -6.77
CA ALA A 47 0.96 -16.06 -7.14
C ALA A 47 1.66 -17.41 -7.32
N GLY A 48 2.85 -17.41 -7.93
CA GLY A 48 3.69 -18.59 -8.07
C GLY A 48 4.11 -19.18 -6.73
N LEU A 49 4.58 -18.35 -5.79
CA LEU A 49 4.93 -18.79 -4.43
C LEU A 49 3.73 -19.33 -3.65
N ALA A 50 2.56 -18.71 -3.83
CA ALA A 50 1.36 -19.13 -3.13
C ALA A 50 0.79 -20.45 -3.67
N ALA A 51 0.63 -20.60 -4.98
CA ALA A 51 -0.10 -21.71 -5.56
C ALA A 51 0.48 -22.20 -6.92
N GLY A 52 1.77 -21.94 -7.18
CA GLY A 52 2.42 -22.42 -8.40
C GLY A 52 2.44 -23.94 -8.48
N THR A 53 2.21 -24.47 -9.67
CA THR A 53 2.26 -25.90 -9.95
C THR A 53 3.67 -26.45 -9.66
N ALA A 54 3.74 -27.70 -9.23
CA ALA A 54 5.01 -28.36 -8.98
C ALA A 54 5.87 -28.41 -10.25
N PHE A 55 7.13 -27.98 -10.10
CA PHE A 55 8.13 -28.00 -11.16
C PHE A 55 9.36 -28.80 -10.72
N PRO A 56 9.30 -30.16 -10.81
CA PRO A 56 10.30 -31.07 -10.23
C PRO A 56 11.73 -30.79 -10.70
N LEU A 57 11.92 -30.37 -11.96
CA LEU A 57 13.25 -30.07 -12.50
C LEU A 57 13.98 -28.94 -11.76
N GLN A 58 13.25 -28.04 -11.13
CA GLN A 58 13.79 -26.92 -10.35
C GLN A 58 13.56 -27.10 -8.84
N ASN A 59 13.06 -28.26 -8.42
CA ASN A 59 12.70 -28.55 -7.04
C ASN A 59 11.81 -27.46 -6.42
N PHE A 60 10.83 -27.02 -7.16
CA PHE A 60 9.91 -25.95 -6.75
C PHE A 60 8.45 -26.43 -6.79
N THR A 61 7.69 -25.98 -5.80
CA THR A 61 6.22 -26.01 -5.79
C THR A 61 5.72 -24.85 -4.95
N GLY A 62 4.59 -24.26 -5.32
CA GLY A 62 3.90 -23.28 -4.47
C GLY A 62 3.44 -23.90 -3.17
N ALA A 63 3.16 -23.07 -2.17
CA ALA A 63 2.74 -23.53 -0.84
C ALA A 63 1.40 -24.29 -0.87
N ALA A 64 0.50 -23.91 -1.78
CA ALA A 64 -0.83 -24.51 -1.95
C ALA A 64 -1.13 -24.78 -3.44
N PRO A 65 -0.44 -25.74 -4.11
CA PRO A 65 -0.51 -25.90 -5.56
C PRO A 65 -1.88 -26.38 -6.08
N MET A 66 -2.77 -26.81 -5.17
CA MET A 66 -4.13 -27.23 -5.48
C MET A 66 -5.18 -26.14 -5.17
N ALA A 67 -4.76 -24.95 -4.78
CA ALA A 67 -5.67 -23.83 -4.54
C ALA A 67 -6.14 -23.20 -5.86
N ASP A 68 -7.40 -22.76 -5.89
CA ASP A 68 -7.87 -21.87 -6.93
C ASP A 68 -7.36 -20.45 -6.68
N LEU A 69 -6.99 -19.75 -7.73
CA LEU A 69 -6.49 -18.38 -7.68
C LEU A 69 -7.57 -17.40 -8.17
N ALA A 70 -7.87 -16.40 -7.34
CA ALA A 70 -8.59 -15.21 -7.73
C ALA A 70 -7.63 -14.02 -7.63
N ILE A 71 -7.35 -13.36 -8.75
CA ILE A 71 -6.34 -12.31 -8.84
C ILE A 71 -6.99 -10.97 -9.10
N VAL A 72 -6.62 -9.97 -8.32
CA VAL A 72 -7.01 -8.58 -8.54
C VAL A 72 -5.80 -7.80 -9.01
N LYS A 73 -5.82 -7.36 -10.26
CA LYS A 73 -4.85 -6.41 -10.78
C LYS A 73 -5.30 -4.99 -10.45
N LEU A 74 -4.55 -4.32 -9.61
CA LEU A 74 -4.80 -2.94 -9.25
C LEU A 74 -4.40 -1.99 -10.38
N LYS A 75 -5.18 -0.94 -10.58
CA LYS A 75 -4.78 0.15 -11.47
C LYS A 75 -3.79 1.09 -10.76
N PRO A 76 -2.85 1.71 -11.48
CA PRO A 76 -1.96 2.69 -10.89
C PRO A 76 -2.72 3.86 -10.24
N ALA A 77 -2.15 4.40 -9.17
CA ALA A 77 -2.67 5.59 -8.52
C ALA A 77 -2.72 6.78 -9.50
N LYS A 78 -3.77 7.58 -9.42
CA LYS A 78 -3.97 8.74 -10.29
C LYS A 78 -2.90 9.80 -10.04
N LYS A 79 -2.56 10.55 -11.10
CA LYS A 79 -1.50 11.56 -11.06
C LYS A 79 -1.63 12.54 -9.88
N TYR A 80 -2.82 13.05 -9.60
CA TYR A 80 -3.02 14.00 -8.51
C TYR A 80 -2.68 13.42 -7.13
N LEU A 81 -2.89 12.12 -6.90
CA LEU A 81 -2.49 11.44 -5.67
C LEU A 81 -0.98 11.29 -5.62
N ARG A 82 -0.35 10.91 -6.73
CA ARG A 82 1.12 10.83 -6.82
C ARG A 82 1.77 12.17 -6.56
N ASP A 83 1.23 13.24 -7.15
CA ASP A 83 1.72 14.61 -6.93
C ASP A 83 1.58 15.03 -5.46
N TYR A 84 0.43 14.72 -4.84
CA TYR A 84 0.17 15.03 -3.44
C TYR A 84 1.12 14.30 -2.48
N TYR A 85 1.34 13.01 -2.73
CA TYR A 85 2.22 12.18 -1.90
C TYR A 85 3.69 12.20 -2.35
N LEU A 86 4.05 13.08 -3.27
CA LEU A 86 5.42 13.24 -3.79
C LEU A 86 6.01 11.93 -4.36
N ILE A 87 5.17 11.09 -4.94
CA ILE A 87 5.57 9.81 -5.52
C ILE A 87 6.03 10.01 -6.96
N SER A 88 7.25 9.55 -7.28
CA SER A 88 7.77 9.61 -8.64
C SER A 88 6.95 8.77 -9.63
N GLU A 89 6.96 9.16 -10.91
CA GLU A 89 6.15 8.49 -11.95
C GLU A 89 6.54 7.01 -12.14
N ASP A 90 7.81 6.69 -11.96
CA ASP A 90 8.35 5.34 -12.13
C ASP A 90 8.11 4.42 -10.92
N THR A 91 7.68 4.95 -9.78
CA THR A 91 7.42 4.16 -8.57
C THR A 91 6.04 3.51 -8.63
N PRO A 92 5.89 2.20 -8.51
CA PRO A 92 4.59 1.57 -8.38
C PRO A 92 3.81 2.13 -7.19
N ALA A 93 2.60 2.62 -7.43
CA ALA A 93 1.73 3.13 -6.38
C ALA A 93 0.27 2.85 -6.72
N PHE A 94 -0.52 2.51 -5.70
CA PHE A 94 -1.92 2.11 -5.84
C PHE A 94 -2.79 2.88 -4.86
N GLN A 95 -4.05 3.04 -5.19
CA GLN A 95 -5.00 3.78 -4.37
C GLN A 95 -5.65 2.83 -3.34
N GLU A 96 -5.72 3.25 -2.09
CA GLU A 96 -6.28 2.47 -0.99
C GLU A 96 -7.72 2.00 -1.27
N ASN A 97 -8.54 2.86 -1.86
CA ASN A 97 -9.93 2.51 -2.22
C ASN A 97 -10.00 1.33 -3.20
N ASP A 98 -9.08 1.25 -4.14
CA ASP A 98 -9.05 0.16 -5.12
C ASP A 98 -8.64 -1.17 -4.45
N ILE A 99 -7.76 -1.10 -3.45
CA ILE A 99 -7.37 -2.26 -2.63
C ILE A 99 -8.58 -2.76 -1.83
N MET A 100 -9.30 -1.87 -1.14
CA MET A 100 -10.51 -2.21 -0.38
C MET A 100 -11.59 -2.82 -1.28
N MET A 101 -11.79 -2.27 -2.48
CA MET A 101 -12.73 -2.83 -3.45
C MET A 101 -12.27 -4.19 -3.98
N GLY A 102 -10.96 -4.39 -4.16
CA GLY A 102 -10.38 -5.68 -4.51
C GLY A 102 -10.63 -6.75 -3.43
N ILE A 103 -10.44 -6.42 -2.15
CA ILE A 103 -10.73 -7.32 -1.02
C ILE A 103 -12.22 -7.69 -1.01
N LYS A 104 -13.11 -6.70 -1.20
CA LYS A 104 -14.55 -6.95 -1.29
C LYS A 104 -14.88 -7.89 -2.44
N TYR A 105 -14.28 -7.69 -3.60
CA TYR A 105 -14.47 -8.54 -4.77
C TYR A 105 -14.05 -9.98 -4.48
N LEU A 106 -12.84 -10.19 -3.92
CA LEU A 106 -12.36 -11.53 -3.56
C LEU A 106 -13.29 -12.24 -2.59
N ARG A 107 -13.88 -11.50 -1.62
CA ARG A 107 -14.89 -12.04 -0.73
C ARG A 107 -16.12 -12.52 -1.48
N VAL A 108 -16.62 -11.74 -2.43
CA VAL A 108 -17.79 -12.13 -3.25
C VAL A 108 -17.50 -13.39 -4.08
N ILE A 109 -16.29 -13.49 -4.63
CA ILE A 109 -15.84 -14.69 -5.36
C ILE A 109 -15.82 -15.91 -4.44
N ALA A 110 -15.23 -15.79 -3.26
CA ALA A 110 -15.19 -16.89 -2.28
C ALA A 110 -16.60 -17.36 -1.87
N ASP A 111 -17.53 -16.43 -1.64
CA ASP A 111 -18.92 -16.74 -1.33
C ASP A 111 -19.65 -17.42 -2.52
N ARG A 112 -19.38 -16.97 -3.75
CA ARG A 112 -19.92 -17.57 -4.99
C ARG A 112 -19.50 -19.04 -5.12
N PHE A 113 -18.22 -19.32 -4.86
CA PHE A 113 -17.66 -20.66 -4.95
C PHE A 113 -17.84 -21.49 -3.68
N ARG A 114 -18.33 -20.88 -2.58
CA ARG A 114 -18.44 -21.50 -1.25
C ARG A 114 -17.13 -22.10 -0.77
N ARG A 115 -16.03 -21.37 -0.97
CA ARG A 115 -14.66 -21.78 -0.61
C ARG A 115 -14.10 -20.87 0.47
N PRO A 116 -13.22 -21.40 1.34
CA PRO A 116 -12.43 -20.54 2.21
C PRO A 116 -11.55 -19.61 1.38
N LEU A 117 -11.25 -18.42 1.95
CA LEU A 117 -10.44 -17.40 1.28
C LEU A 117 -9.20 -17.07 2.11
N VAL A 118 -8.05 -17.08 1.44
CA VAL A 118 -6.83 -16.45 1.94
C VAL A 118 -6.51 -15.27 1.03
N THR A 119 -6.67 -14.06 1.54
CA THR A 119 -6.30 -12.84 0.80
C THR A 119 -4.84 -12.49 1.09
N LEU A 120 -4.03 -12.42 0.05
CA LEU A 120 -2.64 -11.99 0.14
C LEU A 120 -2.51 -10.55 -0.35
N LEU A 121 -2.00 -9.67 0.51
CA LEU A 121 -1.62 -8.30 0.18
C LEU A 121 -0.10 -8.18 0.21
N GLY A 122 0.53 -8.29 -0.95
CA GLY A 122 1.97 -8.15 -1.14
C GLY A 122 2.42 -6.69 -1.32
N LEU A 123 1.70 -5.77 -0.71
CA LEU A 123 2.01 -4.34 -0.74
C LEU A 123 1.92 -3.77 0.67
N GLY A 124 2.53 -2.61 0.89
CA GLY A 124 2.49 -1.89 2.15
C GLY A 124 2.53 -0.38 1.95
N THR A 125 2.37 0.33 3.05
CA THR A 125 2.52 1.78 3.13
C THR A 125 3.02 2.16 4.52
N ASN A 126 3.78 3.25 4.59
CA ASN A 126 4.17 3.88 5.87
C ASN A 126 3.16 4.94 6.32
N TYR A 127 2.18 5.27 5.47
CA TYR A 127 1.16 6.27 5.79
C TYR A 127 0.04 5.72 6.65
N GLY A 128 -0.50 6.61 7.47
CA GLY A 128 -1.72 6.36 8.21
C GLY A 128 -1.48 5.83 9.62
N SER A 129 -2.58 5.55 10.31
CA SER A 129 -2.56 5.15 11.71
C SER A 129 -1.79 3.85 11.95
N HIS A 130 -0.80 3.89 12.84
CA HIS A 130 -0.04 2.71 13.29
C HIS A 130 -0.79 1.89 14.36
N THR A 131 -2.03 2.23 14.65
CA THR A 131 -2.90 1.52 15.63
C THR A 131 -3.99 0.66 14.96
N GLY A 132 -3.93 0.47 13.64
CA GLY A 132 -4.90 -0.34 12.91
C GLY A 132 -6.25 0.35 12.70
N THR A 133 -6.32 1.68 12.80
CA THR A 133 -7.55 2.46 12.64
C THR A 133 -7.73 3.06 11.24
N SER A 134 -6.80 2.82 10.31
CA SER A 134 -6.99 3.24 8.92
C SER A 134 -8.17 2.51 8.26
N PRO A 135 -8.82 3.08 7.24
CA PRO A 135 -9.92 2.42 6.54
C PRO A 135 -9.56 1.03 6.02
N LEU A 136 -8.38 0.87 5.41
CA LEU A 136 -7.91 -0.43 4.94
C LEU A 136 -7.70 -1.42 6.08
N SER A 137 -7.13 -0.98 7.20
CA SER A 137 -6.96 -1.83 8.39
C SER A 137 -8.30 -2.32 8.92
N GLN A 138 -9.31 -1.45 8.98
CA GLN A 138 -10.65 -1.81 9.41
C GLN A 138 -11.33 -2.79 8.45
N VAL A 139 -11.19 -2.59 7.14
CA VAL A 139 -11.74 -3.52 6.13
C VAL A 139 -11.08 -4.89 6.27
N THR A 140 -9.76 -4.96 6.39
CA THR A 140 -9.03 -6.23 6.54
C THR A 140 -9.39 -6.95 7.84
N GLN A 141 -9.51 -6.22 8.94
CA GLN A 141 -9.94 -6.75 10.23
C GLN A 141 -11.38 -7.28 10.19
N ASN A 142 -12.29 -6.51 9.61
CA ASN A 142 -13.69 -6.89 9.51
C ASN A 142 -13.86 -8.17 8.69
N TYR A 143 -13.20 -8.29 7.55
CA TYR A 143 -13.28 -9.51 6.75
C TYR A 143 -12.53 -10.68 7.38
N GLY A 144 -11.37 -10.45 7.99
CA GLY A 144 -10.60 -11.49 8.68
C GLY A 144 -11.31 -12.07 9.91
N GLY A 145 -12.34 -11.41 10.44
CA GLY A 145 -13.16 -11.89 11.55
C GLY A 145 -14.14 -13.01 11.16
N PHE A 146 -14.34 -13.28 9.86
CA PHE A 146 -15.25 -14.33 9.42
C PHE A 146 -14.56 -15.69 9.37
N PHE A 147 -15.28 -16.73 9.81
CA PHE A 147 -14.79 -18.10 9.71
C PHE A 147 -14.48 -18.48 8.25
N GLY A 148 -13.34 -19.11 8.04
CA GLY A 148 -12.89 -19.51 6.70
C GLY A 148 -12.25 -18.39 5.88
N ILE A 149 -11.99 -17.21 6.48
CA ILE A 149 -11.27 -16.11 5.83
C ILE A 149 -10.02 -15.79 6.61
N ALA A 150 -8.92 -15.62 5.89
CA ALA A 150 -7.67 -15.12 6.44
C ALA A 150 -7.11 -14.01 5.52
N THR A 151 -6.49 -13.01 6.12
CA THR A 151 -5.74 -11.98 5.39
C THR A 151 -4.27 -12.04 5.79
N VAL A 152 -3.40 -12.14 4.82
CA VAL A 152 -1.94 -12.13 4.99
C VAL A 152 -1.40 -10.87 4.34
N ILE A 153 -0.65 -10.10 5.09
CA ILE A 153 -0.11 -8.81 4.66
C ILE A 153 1.41 -8.84 4.79
N ALA A 154 2.11 -8.35 3.77
CA ALA A 154 3.56 -8.20 3.83
C ALA A 154 3.95 -7.18 4.92
N ALA A 155 4.96 -7.53 5.72
CA ALA A 155 5.48 -6.62 6.75
C ALA A 155 6.28 -5.44 6.18
N GLY A 156 6.61 -5.46 4.89
CA GLY A 156 7.42 -4.45 4.21
C GLY A 156 8.91 -4.84 4.17
N ASN A 157 9.67 -4.05 3.42
CA ASN A 157 11.10 -4.24 3.18
C ASN A 157 11.95 -3.09 3.78
N GLU A 158 11.42 -2.40 4.79
CA GLU A 158 12.00 -1.19 5.38
C GLU A 158 13.12 -1.47 6.39
N THR A 159 13.46 -2.74 6.63
CA THR A 159 14.49 -3.13 7.61
C THR A 159 15.83 -2.48 7.28
N GLY A 160 16.34 -1.69 8.24
CA GLY A 160 17.63 -1.01 8.10
C GLY A 160 17.58 0.33 7.34
N LEU A 161 16.43 0.73 6.81
CA LEU A 161 16.29 2.00 6.08
C LEU A 161 16.07 3.21 7.01
N ALA A 162 15.84 2.98 8.30
CA ALA A 162 15.62 4.00 9.32
C ALA A 162 14.47 5.00 8.97
N HIS A 163 13.41 4.51 8.32
CA HIS A 163 12.23 5.31 7.97
C HIS A 163 11.23 5.48 9.12
N HIS A 164 11.54 4.95 10.29
CA HIS A 164 10.69 5.03 11.48
C HIS A 164 11.53 5.38 12.71
N TYR A 165 10.99 6.25 13.54
CA TYR A 165 11.52 6.59 14.86
C TYR A 165 10.40 6.45 15.90
N ALA A 166 10.71 5.92 17.08
CA ALA A 166 9.80 5.87 18.22
C ALA A 166 10.48 6.47 19.44
N GLY A 167 9.93 7.58 19.94
CA GLY A 167 10.35 8.26 21.15
C GLY A 167 9.36 8.12 22.29
N ARG A 168 9.80 8.42 23.48
CA ARG A 168 8.95 8.49 24.69
C ARG A 168 9.41 9.63 25.57
N PHE A 169 8.49 10.54 25.89
CA PHE A 169 8.71 11.54 26.91
C PHE A 169 8.50 10.96 28.31
N SER A 170 9.26 11.46 29.26
CA SER A 170 9.13 11.18 30.70
C SER A 170 9.00 12.49 31.48
N ALA A 171 8.79 12.40 32.79
CA ALA A 171 8.73 13.59 33.65
C ALA A 171 10.03 14.42 33.58
N ASP A 172 11.15 13.78 33.33
CA ASP A 172 12.48 14.40 33.28
C ASP A 172 12.91 14.82 31.88
N THR A 173 12.16 14.41 30.82
CA THR A 173 12.49 14.66 29.42
C THR A 173 11.43 15.55 28.79
N SER A 174 11.73 16.84 28.65
CA SER A 174 10.78 17.82 28.10
C SER A 174 10.85 18.00 26.58
N PHE A 175 11.88 17.50 25.95
CA PHE A 175 12.06 17.53 24.49
C PHE A 175 12.96 16.39 24.05
N GLU A 176 12.88 16.07 22.77
CA GLU A 176 13.73 15.09 22.10
C GLU A 176 14.06 15.60 20.69
N ASP A 177 15.33 15.57 20.35
CA ASP A 177 15.81 15.94 19.01
C ASP A 177 15.90 14.66 18.16
N VAL A 178 15.25 14.69 17.02
CA VAL A 178 15.26 13.58 16.04
C VAL A 178 15.95 14.06 14.78
N GLU A 179 17.07 13.44 14.45
CA GLU A 179 17.79 13.74 13.21
C GLU A 179 17.04 13.12 12.01
N LEU A 180 16.65 13.97 11.05
CA LEU A 180 16.11 13.56 9.77
C LEU A 180 17.19 13.69 8.71
N ARG A 181 17.60 12.57 8.16
CA ARG A 181 18.56 12.54 7.06
C ARG A 181 17.82 12.38 5.74
N VAL A 182 17.82 13.44 4.94
CA VAL A 182 17.22 13.46 3.61
C VAL A 182 18.22 12.93 2.60
N GLY A 183 17.86 11.87 1.89
CA GLY A 183 18.70 11.33 0.81
C GLY A 183 18.72 12.27 -0.41
N GLU A 184 19.83 12.29 -1.12
CA GLU A 184 19.92 12.92 -2.44
C GLU A 184 19.38 11.96 -3.49
N GLU A 185 18.28 12.33 -4.12
CA GLU A 185 17.76 11.60 -5.28
C GLU A 185 17.30 12.59 -6.34
N GLU A 186 17.89 12.47 -7.52
CA GLU A 186 17.64 13.36 -8.64
C GLU A 186 16.15 13.35 -9.02
N GLY A 187 15.54 14.53 -9.11
CA GLY A 187 14.15 14.71 -9.48
C GLY A 187 13.12 14.56 -8.35
N LYS A 188 13.51 14.21 -7.13
CA LYS A 188 12.59 14.20 -5.98
C LYS A 188 12.30 15.62 -5.49
N ARG A 189 11.03 15.88 -5.22
CA ARG A 189 10.53 17.20 -4.80
C ARG A 189 10.45 17.37 -3.29
N GLY A 190 10.68 16.30 -2.51
CA GLY A 190 10.56 16.31 -1.07
C GLY A 190 10.11 14.97 -0.49
N PHE A 191 9.69 14.97 0.75
CA PHE A 191 9.17 13.81 1.47
C PHE A 191 8.07 14.25 2.42
N ILE A 192 7.30 13.28 2.92
CA ILE A 192 6.28 13.49 3.93
C ILE A 192 6.76 12.87 5.24
N LEU A 193 6.63 13.64 6.32
CA LEU A 193 6.88 13.19 7.68
C LEU A 193 5.55 13.17 8.44
N GLU A 194 5.20 12.03 9.01
CA GLU A 194 4.03 11.89 9.88
C GLU A 194 4.48 11.74 11.32
N LEU A 195 3.93 12.59 12.20
CA LEU A 195 4.10 12.50 13.65
C LEU A 195 2.82 11.96 14.28
N TRP A 196 2.90 10.78 14.86
CA TRP A 196 1.80 10.16 15.59
C TRP A 196 2.05 10.22 17.10
N SER A 197 1.05 10.68 17.85
CA SER A 197 1.11 10.77 19.30
C SER A 197 -0.10 10.11 19.95
N SER A 198 -0.01 9.84 21.25
CA SER A 198 -1.15 9.39 22.06
C SER A 198 -2.21 10.49 22.15
N ALA A 199 -3.48 10.12 22.15
CA ALA A 199 -4.62 11.04 22.02
C ALA A 199 -4.74 12.12 23.10
N ALA A 200 -4.13 11.92 24.27
CA ALA A 200 -4.17 12.88 25.39
C ALA A 200 -2.96 13.82 25.45
N ASP A 201 -1.94 13.57 24.62
CA ASP A 201 -0.68 14.30 24.70
C ASP A 201 -0.68 15.53 23.79
N LEU A 202 -0.14 16.62 24.29
CA LEU A 202 0.02 17.87 23.57
C LEU A 202 1.50 18.12 23.28
N TYR A 203 1.84 18.25 22.02
CA TYR A 203 3.21 18.50 21.57
C TYR A 203 3.33 19.83 20.85
N THR A 204 4.55 20.33 20.82
CA THR A 204 4.98 21.33 19.85
C THR A 204 6.12 20.75 19.05
N VAL A 205 6.17 21.06 17.77
CA VAL A 205 7.25 20.64 16.88
C VAL A 205 8.11 21.86 16.55
N GLY A 206 9.40 21.69 16.57
CA GLY A 206 10.36 22.68 16.08
C GLY A 206 11.25 22.03 15.02
N PHE A 207 11.87 22.85 14.20
CA PHE A 207 12.80 22.38 13.16
C PHE A 207 14.10 23.17 13.25
N VAL A 208 15.20 22.49 12.98
CA VAL A 208 16.53 23.09 12.82
C VAL A 208 17.08 22.63 11.50
N SER A 209 17.40 23.57 10.61
CA SER A 209 18.00 23.22 9.32
C SER A 209 19.49 22.88 9.47
N PRO A 210 20.10 22.22 8.49
CA PRO A 210 21.55 22.01 8.45
C PRO A 210 22.36 23.32 8.54
N GLY A 211 21.84 24.41 7.98
CA GLY A 211 22.45 25.75 8.05
C GLY A 211 22.27 26.45 9.38
N GLY A 212 21.53 25.86 10.33
CA GLY A 212 21.30 26.40 11.67
C GLY A 212 20.09 27.35 11.78
N GLU A 213 19.27 27.48 10.73
CA GLU A 213 17.99 28.19 10.84
C GLU A 213 17.08 27.43 11.80
N ARG A 214 16.43 28.16 12.71
CA ARG A 214 15.59 27.56 13.74
C ARG A 214 14.15 28.04 13.63
N ILE A 215 13.24 27.10 13.56
CA ILE A 215 11.80 27.34 13.67
C ILE A 215 11.36 26.82 15.04
N SER A 216 10.88 27.72 15.89
CA SER A 216 10.47 27.36 17.23
C SER A 216 8.99 26.97 17.27
N ARG A 217 8.73 25.95 18.04
CA ARG A 217 7.48 25.49 18.65
C ARG A 217 6.19 25.80 17.87
N ILE A 218 5.87 24.96 16.91
CA ILE A 218 4.58 24.96 16.23
C ILE A 218 3.65 24.03 17.02
N PRO A 219 2.51 24.53 17.53
CA PRO A 219 1.52 23.68 18.18
C PRO A 219 0.86 22.74 17.15
N ILE A 220 0.79 21.45 17.46
CA ILE A 220 0.15 20.45 16.59
C ILE A 220 -1.39 20.44 16.65
N LEU A 221 -2.00 21.30 17.46
CA LEU A 221 -3.46 21.41 17.56
C LEU A 221 -4.11 22.33 16.52
N SER A 222 -3.35 22.94 15.65
CA SER A 222 -3.94 23.84 14.67
C SER A 222 -4.38 23.07 13.43
N ASN A 223 -5.65 23.16 13.07
CA ASN A 223 -6.15 22.74 11.76
C ASN A 223 -5.69 23.67 10.63
N ASN A 224 -4.70 24.50 10.87
CA ASN A 224 -4.22 25.48 9.92
C ASN A 224 -2.95 24.95 9.25
N GLU A 225 -2.95 24.96 7.94
CA GLU A 225 -1.74 24.78 7.16
C GLU A 225 -0.76 25.91 7.48
N THR A 226 0.46 25.56 7.87
CA THR A 226 1.52 26.52 8.16
C THR A 226 2.67 26.28 7.19
N ARG A 227 3.03 27.29 6.43
CA ARG A 227 4.12 27.22 5.46
C ARG A 227 5.36 27.91 6.02
N ILE A 228 6.45 27.18 6.15
CA ILE A 228 7.68 27.62 6.78
C ILE A 228 8.82 27.51 5.78
N PRO A 229 9.37 28.61 5.27
CA PRO A 229 10.54 28.58 4.41
C PRO A 229 11.83 28.53 5.24
N PHE A 230 12.74 27.64 4.88
CA PHE A 230 14.15 27.70 5.21
C PHE A 230 14.88 28.38 4.05
N LEU A 231 15.41 29.58 4.31
CA LEU A 231 15.95 30.42 3.24
C LEU A 231 17.31 29.93 2.74
N LEU A 232 18.15 29.43 3.66
CA LEU A 232 19.49 28.97 3.34
C LEU A 232 19.47 27.68 2.49
N GLU A 233 18.53 26.79 2.78
CA GLU A 233 18.38 25.50 2.08
C GLU A 233 17.39 25.56 0.93
N SER A 234 16.72 26.70 0.71
CA SER A 234 15.65 26.84 -0.31
C SER A 234 14.55 25.76 -0.15
N THR A 235 14.28 25.38 1.08
CA THR A 235 13.33 24.32 1.44
C THR A 235 12.11 24.93 2.11
N VAL A 236 10.95 24.30 1.91
CA VAL A 236 9.70 24.71 2.55
C VAL A 236 9.08 23.51 3.26
N ILE A 237 8.73 23.70 4.54
CA ILE A 237 7.88 22.78 5.30
C ILE A 237 6.44 23.30 5.22
N THR A 238 5.52 22.43 4.91
CA THR A 238 4.09 22.73 4.83
C THR A 238 3.33 21.79 5.72
#